data_5a66ad82a8d94464f3c875cc159f03f0
#
_entry.id   5a66ad82a8d94464f3c875cc159f03f0
#
_cell.length_a   1.000
_cell.length_b   1.000
_cell.length_c   1.000
_cell.angle_alpha   90.00
_cell.angle_beta   90.00
_cell.angle_gamma   90.00
#
_symmetry.space_group_name_H-M   'P 1'
#
loop_
_entity.id
_entity.type
_entity.pdbx_description
1 polymer ?
#
loop_
_entity_poly.entity_id
_entity_poly.type
_entity_poly.pdbx_seq_one_letter_code
_entity_poly.pdbx_strand_id
1 'polypeptide(L)'
;MAFELGENEKVVWKCETDGETWSVWPIIDDGNPRTDDELTDRTFEYRKSIGIRRVTDKTNRFDITRDSEAKIDVWLKAHGIPLTFAAIRAQETP
;
A
#
# COMPACT_ATOMS: atom_id res chain seq x y z
N MET A 1 -6.15 -17.79 6.22
CA MET A 1 -6.63 -18.09 4.86
C MET A 1 -5.96 -17.16 3.86
N ALA A 2 -5.43 -17.69 2.78
CA ALA A 2 -4.75 -16.86 1.79
C ALA A 2 -5.77 -16.03 0.99
N PHE A 3 -5.43 -14.80 0.75
CA PHE A 3 -6.25 -13.93 -0.10
C PHE A 3 -5.96 -14.25 -1.57
N GLU A 4 -7.01 -14.37 -2.36
CA GLU A 4 -6.88 -14.62 -3.79
C GLU A 4 -7.53 -13.50 -4.59
N LEU A 5 -6.81 -12.99 -5.59
CA LEU A 5 -7.33 -11.97 -6.49
C LEU A 5 -8.34 -12.56 -7.47
N GLY A 6 -9.40 -11.78 -7.73
CA GLY A 6 -10.34 -12.10 -8.81
C GLY A 6 -9.73 -11.76 -10.18
N GLU A 7 -10.44 -12.14 -11.24
CA GLU A 7 -9.95 -11.95 -12.61
C GLU A 7 -9.65 -10.49 -12.97
N ASN A 8 -10.47 -9.57 -12.49
CA ASN A 8 -10.34 -8.15 -12.81
C ASN A 8 -9.66 -7.36 -11.71
N GLU A 9 -9.12 -8.04 -10.71
CA GLU A 9 -8.51 -7.39 -9.56
C GLU A 9 -7.00 -7.39 -9.64
N LYS A 10 -6.38 -6.31 -9.17
CA LYS A 10 -4.93 -6.24 -8.99
C LYS A 10 -4.63 -5.42 -7.74
N VAL A 11 -3.48 -5.67 -7.15
CA VAL A 11 -3.01 -4.89 -6.01
C VAL A 11 -2.25 -3.68 -6.55
N VAL A 12 -2.67 -2.50 -6.12
CA VAL A 12 -1.99 -1.25 -6.46
C VAL A 12 -1.50 -0.62 -5.16
N TRP A 13 -0.22 -0.31 -5.10
CA TRP A 13 0.38 0.35 -3.95
C TRP A 13 0.42 1.84 -4.20
N LYS A 14 -0.05 2.59 -3.21
CA LYS A 14 -0.10 4.04 -3.25
C LYS A 14 0.88 4.63 -2.25
N CYS A 15 1.32 5.83 -2.52
CA CYS A 15 2.11 6.61 -1.57
C CYS A 15 1.80 8.08 -1.74
N GLU A 16 1.94 8.84 -0.66
CA GLU A 16 1.82 10.30 -0.72
C GLU A 16 2.68 10.91 0.37
N THR A 17 2.99 12.19 0.23
CA THR A 17 3.75 12.92 1.23
C THR A 17 3.14 14.30 1.44
N ASP A 18 3.19 14.77 2.68
CA ASP A 18 2.81 16.14 3.03
C ASP A 18 4.03 17.07 3.13
N GLY A 19 5.21 16.58 2.74
CA GLY A 19 6.46 17.31 2.86
C GLY A 19 7.27 16.96 4.10
N GLU A 20 6.65 16.31 5.08
CA GLU A 20 7.31 15.89 6.31
C GLU A 20 7.27 14.38 6.51
N THR A 21 6.21 13.74 6.05
CA THR A 21 6.05 12.29 6.20
C THR A 21 5.60 11.66 4.89
N TRP A 22 5.90 10.38 4.74
CA TRP A 22 5.37 9.55 3.68
C TRP A 22 4.31 8.62 4.26
N SER A 23 3.27 8.36 3.48
CA SER A 23 2.28 7.33 3.77
C SER A 23 2.28 6.32 2.63
N VAL A 24 2.18 5.04 2.96
CA VAL A 24 2.22 3.95 1.97
C VAL A 24 1.07 2.99 2.29
N TRP A 25 0.28 2.62 1.27
CA TRP A 25 -0.85 1.72 1.49
C TRP A 25 -1.24 0.98 0.20
N PRO A 26 -1.79 -0.23 0.31
CA PRO A 26 -2.30 -0.97 -0.85
C PRO A 26 -3.80 -0.79 -1.00
N ILE A 27 -4.26 -0.90 -2.24
CA ILE A 27 -5.69 -1.02 -2.55
C ILE A 27 -5.88 -2.14 -3.57
N ILE A 28 -7.09 -2.66 -3.64
CA ILE A 28 -7.48 -3.60 -4.68
C ILE A 28 -8.20 -2.81 -5.77
N ASP A 29 -7.61 -2.81 -6.96
CA ASP A 29 -8.17 -2.17 -8.13
C ASP A 29 -8.90 -3.22 -8.95
N ASP A 30 -10.21 -3.06 -9.10
CA ASP A 30 -11.06 -3.98 -9.86
C ASP A 30 -11.44 -3.43 -11.23
N GLY A 31 -10.78 -2.37 -11.66
CA GLY A 31 -11.06 -1.73 -12.94
C GLY A 31 -12.10 -0.62 -12.88
N ASN A 32 -12.81 -0.47 -11.79
CA ASN A 32 -13.76 0.63 -11.61
C ASN A 32 -13.06 1.86 -11.04
N PRO A 33 -13.36 3.07 -11.55
CA PRO A 33 -12.76 4.27 -10.99
C PRO A 33 -13.14 4.45 -9.53
N ARG A 34 -12.14 4.69 -8.69
CA ARG A 34 -12.32 4.95 -7.26
C ARG A 34 -11.26 5.91 -6.78
N THR A 35 -11.61 6.68 -5.75
CA THR A 35 -10.63 7.49 -5.04
C THR A 35 -9.92 6.63 -4.00
N ASP A 36 -8.79 7.08 -3.51
CA ASP A 36 -8.05 6.37 -2.46
C ASP A 36 -8.84 6.29 -1.15
N ASP A 37 -9.85 7.15 -1.00
CA ASP A 37 -10.72 7.15 0.19
C ASP A 37 -11.86 6.14 0.09
N GLU A 38 -12.12 5.60 -1.10
CA GLU A 38 -13.18 4.61 -1.31
C GLU A 38 -12.62 3.22 -1.08
N LEU A 39 -12.64 2.79 0.19
CA LEU A 39 -12.12 1.48 0.56
C LEU A 39 -13.20 0.41 0.42
N THR A 40 -12.86 -0.66 -0.25
CA THR A 40 -13.76 -1.79 -0.45
C THR A 40 -13.44 -2.90 0.56
N ASP A 41 -14.40 -3.80 0.75
CA ASP A 41 -14.19 -4.97 1.60
C ASP A 41 -13.01 -5.81 1.11
N ARG A 42 -12.80 -5.87 -0.21
CA ARG A 42 -11.69 -6.60 -0.79
C ARG A 42 -10.34 -6.00 -0.38
N THR A 43 -10.26 -4.67 -0.35
CA THR A 43 -9.05 -3.99 0.11
C THR A 43 -8.77 -4.33 1.57
N PHE A 44 -9.79 -4.32 2.42
CA PHE A 44 -9.64 -4.67 3.83
C PHE A 44 -9.19 -6.13 4.00
N GLU A 45 -9.79 -7.04 3.25
CA GLU A 45 -9.40 -8.46 3.29
C GLU A 45 -7.94 -8.64 2.90
N TYR A 46 -7.50 -7.96 1.84
CA TYR A 46 -6.12 -8.04 1.41
C TYR A 46 -5.17 -7.51 2.48
N ARG A 47 -5.48 -6.34 3.04
CA ARG A 47 -4.64 -5.75 4.07
C ARG A 47 -4.48 -6.66 5.28
N LYS A 48 -5.56 -7.28 5.71
CA LYS A 48 -5.51 -8.26 6.80
C LYS A 48 -4.63 -9.46 6.45
N SER A 49 -4.71 -9.92 5.20
CA SER A 49 -3.98 -11.11 4.78
C SER A 49 -2.47 -10.91 4.83
N ILE A 50 -1.99 -9.68 4.66
CA ILE A 50 -0.57 -9.37 4.72
C ILE A 50 -0.14 -8.83 6.09
N GLY A 51 -1.04 -8.89 7.08
CA GLY A 51 -0.68 -8.54 8.46
C GLY A 51 -0.77 -7.07 8.82
N ILE A 52 -1.51 -6.28 8.06
CA ILE A 52 -1.70 -4.87 8.36
C ILE A 52 -2.77 -4.73 9.42
N ARG A 53 -2.42 -4.13 10.56
CA ARG A 53 -3.35 -3.98 11.68
C ARG A 53 -4.40 -2.89 11.46
N ARG A 54 -3.98 -1.75 10.94
CA ARG A 54 -4.89 -0.65 10.62
C ARG A 54 -5.36 -0.79 9.19
N VAL A 55 -6.49 -1.40 8.99
CA VAL A 55 -7.01 -1.69 7.66
C VAL A 55 -7.95 -0.61 7.13
N THR A 56 -8.30 0.38 7.95
CA THR A 56 -9.31 1.38 7.62
C THR A 56 -8.76 2.71 7.11
N ASP A 57 -7.43 2.89 7.14
CA ASP A 57 -6.82 4.14 6.70
C ASP A 57 -5.46 3.88 6.03
N LYS A 58 -4.74 4.93 5.79
CA LYS A 58 -3.37 4.84 5.27
C LYS A 58 -2.50 4.19 6.33
N THR A 59 -1.85 3.11 5.94
CA THR A 59 -1.34 2.11 6.88
C THR A 59 -0.15 2.56 7.69
N ASN A 60 0.80 3.23 7.05
CA ASN A 60 2.04 3.58 7.72
C ASN A 60 2.50 4.98 7.36
N ARG A 61 3.18 5.60 8.32
CA ARG A 61 3.76 6.91 8.14
C ARG A 61 5.23 6.84 8.53
N PHE A 62 6.07 7.44 7.71
CA PHE A 62 7.52 7.43 7.89
C PHE A 62 8.02 8.86 7.80
N ASP A 63 8.99 9.22 8.63
CA ASP A 63 9.60 10.55 8.56
C ASP A 63 10.32 10.74 7.23
N ILE A 64 10.21 11.93 6.65
CA ILE A 64 10.96 12.26 5.44
C ILE A 64 12.40 12.59 5.85
N THR A 65 13.25 11.59 5.78
CA THR A 65 14.66 11.72 6.03
C THR A 65 15.39 10.82 5.04
N ARG A 66 16.70 10.88 5.06
CA ARG A 66 17.51 10.00 4.24
C ARG A 66 17.21 8.52 4.51
N ASP A 67 16.77 8.21 5.74
CA ASP A 67 16.49 6.84 6.17
C ASP A 67 15.06 6.37 5.87
N SER A 68 14.19 7.27 5.42
CA SER A 68 12.78 6.94 5.20
C SER A 68 12.59 5.81 4.19
N GLU A 69 13.32 5.86 3.09
CA GLU A 69 13.19 4.83 2.06
C GLU A 69 13.61 3.47 2.59
N ALA A 70 14.70 3.43 3.35
CA ALA A 70 15.17 2.19 3.95
C ALA A 70 14.17 1.65 4.95
N LYS A 71 13.55 2.52 5.77
CA LYS A 71 12.51 2.12 6.72
C LYS A 71 11.30 1.53 6.01
N ILE A 72 10.88 2.15 4.92
CA ILE A 72 9.74 1.66 4.14
C ILE A 72 10.07 0.30 3.54
N ASP A 73 11.26 0.14 2.96
CA ASP A 73 11.67 -1.13 2.39
C ASP A 73 11.73 -2.24 3.43
N VAL A 74 12.23 -1.95 4.63
CA VAL A 74 12.26 -2.90 5.73
C VAL A 74 10.85 -3.31 6.12
N TRP A 75 9.94 -2.34 6.23
CA TRP A 75 8.55 -2.61 6.58
C TRP A 75 7.86 -3.48 5.53
N LEU A 76 8.07 -3.18 4.24
CA LEU A 76 7.50 -3.98 3.15
C LEU A 76 8.00 -5.42 3.23
N LYS A 77 9.29 -5.60 3.42
CA LYS A 77 9.89 -6.92 3.53
C LYS A 77 9.34 -7.68 4.74
N ALA A 78 9.18 -6.99 5.86
CA ALA A 78 8.65 -7.61 7.08
C ALA A 78 7.21 -8.10 6.92
N HIS A 79 6.46 -7.51 5.98
CA HIS A 79 5.08 -7.92 5.69
C HIS A 79 4.98 -8.88 4.50
N GLY A 80 6.12 -9.39 4.04
CA GLY A 80 6.13 -10.35 2.93
C GLY A 80 5.82 -9.75 1.57
N ILE A 81 6.02 -8.45 1.40
CA ILE A 81 5.72 -7.74 0.17
C ILE A 81 7.00 -7.59 -0.64
N PRO A 82 7.10 -8.22 -1.83
CA PRO A 82 8.33 -8.18 -2.63
C PRO A 82 8.42 -6.92 -3.49
N LEU A 83 8.23 -5.76 -2.87
CA LEU A 83 8.29 -4.48 -3.55
C LEU A 83 9.22 -3.54 -2.80
N THR A 84 9.81 -2.60 -3.54
CA THR A 84 10.58 -1.52 -2.96
C THR A 84 9.75 -0.23 -3.00
N PHE A 85 10.11 0.73 -2.16
CA PHE A 85 9.46 2.04 -2.18
C PHE A 85 9.65 2.71 -3.55
N ALA A 86 10.81 2.55 -4.17
CA ALA A 86 11.05 3.09 -5.51
C ALA A 86 10.04 2.54 -6.53
N ALA A 87 9.73 1.24 -6.45
CA ALA A 87 8.74 0.63 -7.33
C ALA A 87 7.33 1.15 -7.06
N ILE A 88 6.99 1.39 -5.80
CA ILE A 88 5.69 1.95 -5.43
C ILE A 88 5.54 3.36 -5.98
N ARG A 89 6.58 4.18 -5.85
CA ARG A 89 6.57 5.54 -6.41
C ARG A 89 6.40 5.53 -7.93
N ALA A 90 7.00 4.56 -8.60
CA ALA A 90 6.87 4.42 -10.04
C ALA A 90 5.43 4.11 -10.46
N GLN A 91 4.68 3.39 -9.63
CA GLN A 91 3.26 3.10 -9.90
C GLN A 91 2.39 4.36 -9.79
N GLU A 92 2.77 5.31 -8.94
CA GLU A 92 2.02 6.55 -8.77
C GLU A 92 2.26 7.54 -9.91
N THR A 93 3.37 7.41 -10.62
CA THR A 93 3.74 8.32 -11.69
C THR A 93 3.05 7.90 -12.98
N PRO A 94 2.27 8.79 -13.60
CA PRO A 94 1.59 8.47 -14.87
C PRO A 94 2.61 8.27 -15.99
#